data_7b7e67f85e58dda7d1474ed4c11ef2dd
#
_entry.id   7b7e67f85e58dda7d1474ed4c11ef2dd
#
_cell.length_a   1.000
_cell.length_b   1.000
_cell.length_c   1.000
_cell.angle_alpha   90.00
_cell.angle_beta   90.00
_cell.angle_gamma   90.00
#
_symmetry.space_group_name_H-M   'P 1'
#
loop_
_entity.id
_entity.type
_entity.pdbx_description
1 polymer ?
#
loop_
_entity_poly.entity_id
_entity_poly.type
_entity_poly.pdbx_seq_one_letter_code
_entity_poly.pdbx_strand_id
1 'polypeptide(L)' 'MEHSQRILRIIEERGITQYRVARETGISDSLFGKWKACPTSKISSCNLVLIADYLGCSVDYLLGRTENPEVNQ' A
#
# COMPACT_ATOMS: atom_id res chain seq x y z
N MET A 1 -14.55 0.10 2.56
CA MET A 1 -13.51 0.14 1.52
C MET A 1 -12.38 -0.81 1.87
N GLU A 2 -11.93 -1.53 0.91
CA GLU A 2 -10.88 -2.52 1.13
C GLU A 2 -9.51 -1.86 0.97
N HIS A 3 -8.78 -1.72 2.07
CA HIS A 3 -7.49 -1.02 2.07
C HIS A 3 -6.48 -1.66 1.14
N SER A 4 -6.45 -3.00 1.10
CA SER A 4 -5.51 -3.70 0.24
C SER A 4 -5.76 -3.39 -1.23
N GLN A 5 -7.02 -3.35 -1.64
CA GLN A 5 -7.36 -3.04 -3.03
C GLN A 5 -6.97 -1.60 -3.38
N ARG A 6 -7.21 -0.68 -2.47
CA ARG A 6 -6.84 0.72 -2.70
C ARG A 6 -5.31 0.87 -2.85
N ILE A 7 -4.55 0.19 -2.01
CA ILE A 7 -3.09 0.26 -2.05
C ILE A 7 -2.57 -0.33 -3.37
N LEU A 8 -3.11 -1.47 -3.78
CA LEU A 8 -2.71 -2.08 -5.04
C LEU A 8 -3.03 -1.18 -6.23
N ARG A 9 -4.16 -0.48 -6.19
CA ARG A 9 -4.52 0.47 -7.23
C ARG A 9 -3.53 1.65 -7.27
N ILE A 10 -3.17 2.18 -6.11
CA ILE A 10 -2.22 3.30 -6.05
C ILE A 10 -0.87 2.90 -6.63
N ILE A 11 -0.40 1.70 -6.30
CA ILE A 11 0.85 1.18 -6.84
C ILE A 11 0.77 1.10 -8.36
N GLU A 12 -0.34 0.58 -8.87
CA GLU A 12 -0.54 0.45 -10.31
C GLU A 12 -0.59 1.81 -11.00
N GLU A 13 -1.30 2.77 -10.40
CA GLU A 13 -1.41 4.12 -10.95
C GLU A 13 -0.07 4.82 -11.03
N ARG A 14 0.86 4.46 -10.15
CA ARG A 14 2.19 5.05 -10.15
C ARG A 14 3.16 4.33 -11.09
N GLY A 15 2.67 3.29 -11.79
CA GLY A 15 3.49 2.55 -12.73
C GLY A 15 4.57 1.70 -12.07
N ILE A 16 4.36 1.33 -10.81
CA ILE A 16 5.32 0.52 -10.05
C ILE A 16 4.78 -0.90 -9.96
N THR A 17 5.65 -1.90 -10.07
CA THR A 17 5.24 -3.29 -9.93
C THR A 17 5.17 -3.70 -8.46
N GLN A 18 4.29 -4.65 -8.16
CA GLN A 18 4.21 -5.21 -6.82
C GLN A 18 5.53 -5.84 -6.40
N TYR A 19 6.20 -6.49 -7.32
CA TYR A 19 7.50 -7.10 -7.07
C TYR A 19 8.51 -6.05 -6.59
N ARG A 20 8.55 -4.91 -7.26
CA ARG A 20 9.47 -3.84 -6.90
C ARG A 20 9.16 -3.27 -5.52
N VAL A 21 7.87 -3.04 -5.22
CA VAL A 21 7.48 -2.55 -3.91
C VAL A 21 7.87 -3.54 -2.82
N ALA A 22 7.59 -4.82 -3.04
CA ALA A 22 7.94 -5.86 -2.09
C ALA A 22 9.46 -5.90 -1.84
N ARG A 23 10.24 -5.83 -2.91
CA ARG A 23 11.68 -5.89 -2.82
C ARG A 23 12.26 -4.69 -2.06
N GLU A 24 11.77 -3.49 -2.34
CA GLU A 24 12.34 -2.28 -1.77
C GLU A 24 11.84 -1.99 -0.36
N THR A 25 10.63 -2.44 -0.02
CA THR A 25 10.10 -2.28 1.34
C THR A 25 10.47 -3.42 2.27
N GLY A 26 10.89 -4.56 1.71
CA GLY A 26 11.16 -5.76 2.49
C GLY A 26 9.91 -6.55 2.83
N ILE A 27 8.75 -6.16 2.30
CA ILE A 27 7.51 -6.89 2.51
C ILE A 27 7.49 -8.12 1.59
N SER A 28 7.02 -9.25 2.10
CA SER A 28 7.00 -10.48 1.34
C SER A 28 6.07 -10.40 0.12
N ASP A 29 6.53 -10.93 -1.02
CA ASP A 29 5.72 -11.05 -2.23
C ASP A 29 4.43 -11.84 -1.96
N SER A 30 4.50 -12.83 -1.09
CA SER A 30 3.33 -13.66 -0.79
C SER A 30 2.23 -12.85 -0.12
N LEU A 31 2.59 -11.82 0.64
CA LEU A 31 1.59 -10.93 1.24
C LEU A 31 0.85 -10.11 0.18
N PHE A 32 1.58 -9.61 -0.82
CA PHE A 32 0.94 -8.90 -1.93
C PHE A 32 0.01 -9.81 -2.71
N GLY A 33 0.42 -11.04 -2.93
CA GLY A 33 -0.44 -12.04 -3.57
C GLY A 33 -1.71 -12.29 -2.78
N LYS A 34 -1.58 -12.39 -1.45
CA LYS A 34 -2.73 -12.58 -0.58
C LYS A 34 -3.68 -11.38 -0.63
N TRP A 35 -3.14 -10.17 -0.61
CA TRP A 35 -3.97 -8.97 -0.68
C TRP A 35 -4.71 -8.89 -2.01
N LYS A 36 -4.07 -9.31 -3.08
CA LYS A 36 -4.69 -9.32 -4.39
C LYS A 36 -5.80 -10.36 -4.49
N ALA A 37 -5.57 -11.54 -3.92
CA ALA A 37 -6.52 -12.65 -3.97
C ALA A 37 -7.68 -12.48 -2.99
N CYS A 38 -7.45 -11.80 -1.87
CA CYS A 38 -8.46 -11.64 -0.82
C CYS A 38 -8.69 -10.16 -0.53
N PRO A 39 -9.72 -9.54 -1.14
CA PRO A 39 -9.97 -8.11 -0.97
C PRO A 39 -10.25 -7.67 0.46
N THR A 40 -10.63 -8.60 1.33
CA THR A 40 -10.92 -8.28 2.73
C THR A 40 -9.71 -8.43 3.63
N SER A 41 -8.54 -8.72 3.07
CA SER A 41 -7.32 -8.87 3.86
C SER A 41 -6.96 -7.58 4.58
N LYS A 42 -6.54 -7.72 5.83
CA LYS A 42 -6.07 -6.60 6.62
C LYS A 42 -4.57 -6.45 6.45
N ILE A 43 -4.11 -5.21 6.45
CA ILE A 43 -2.69 -4.90 6.35
C ILE A 43 -2.24 -4.35 7.69
N SER A 44 -1.14 -4.90 8.23
CA SER A 44 -0.61 -4.45 9.51
C SER A 44 -0.16 -3.00 9.43
N SER A 45 -0.19 -2.30 10.57
CA SER A 45 0.24 -0.91 10.62
C SER A 45 1.70 -0.76 10.21
N CYS A 46 2.56 -1.72 10.56
CA CYS A 46 3.96 -1.67 10.14
C CYS A 46 4.09 -1.68 8.62
N ASN A 47 3.34 -2.55 7.95
CA ASN A 47 3.37 -2.63 6.49
C ASN A 47 2.78 -1.38 5.85
N LEU A 48 1.74 -0.80 6.46
CA LEU A 48 1.16 0.45 5.97
C LEU A 48 2.19 1.58 6.00
N VAL A 49 2.94 1.68 7.09
CA VAL A 49 3.97 2.71 7.22
C VAL A 49 5.07 2.50 6.18
N LEU A 50 5.53 1.27 5.99
CA LEU A 50 6.57 0.97 5.01
C LEU A 50 6.13 1.37 3.60
N ILE A 51 4.91 1.02 3.23
CA ILE A 51 4.38 1.34 1.91
C ILE A 51 4.20 2.86 1.75
N ALA A 52 3.66 3.52 2.77
CA ALA A 52 3.45 4.96 2.74
C ALA A 52 4.78 5.69 2.56
N ASP A 53 5.79 5.30 3.32
CA ASP A 53 7.12 5.92 3.22
C ASP A 53 7.72 5.68 1.84
N TYR A 54 7.59 4.48 1.31
CA TYR A 54 8.12 4.16 0.00
C TYR A 54 7.45 4.98 -1.10
N LEU A 55 6.14 5.13 -1.02
CA LEU A 55 5.37 5.87 -2.02
C LEU A 55 5.39 7.39 -1.79
N GLY A 56 5.90 7.83 -0.65
CA GLY A 56 5.96 9.25 -0.31
C GLY A 56 4.58 9.85 -0.05
N CYS A 57 3.67 9.07 0.50
CA CYS A 57 2.33 9.55 0.81
C CYS A 57 1.99 9.23 2.27
N SER A 58 0.86 9.76 2.74
CA SER A 58 0.41 9.52 4.12
C SER A 58 -0.29 8.18 4.24
N VAL A 59 -0.27 7.61 5.44
CA VAL A 59 -1.04 6.40 5.73
C VAL A 59 -2.53 6.67 5.55
N ASP A 60 -2.99 7.87 5.93
CA ASP A 60 -4.39 8.24 5.77
C ASP A 60 -4.82 8.17 4.30
N TYR A 61 -3.94 8.57 3.39
CA TYR A 61 -4.22 8.47 1.96
C TYR A 61 -4.34 7.00 1.53
N LEU A 62 -3.45 6.13 2.03
CA LEU A 62 -3.52 4.70 1.74
C LEU A 62 -4.80 4.08 2.24
N LEU A 63 -5.32 4.56 3.37
CA LEU A 63 -6.55 4.06 3.97
C LEU A 63 -7.80 4.68 3.35
N GLY A 64 -7.64 5.65 2.47
CA GLY A 64 -8.78 6.32 1.85
C GLY A 64 -9.46 7.34 2.73
N ARG A 65 -8.80 7.78 3.80
CA ARG A 65 -9.35 8.76 4.73
C ARG A 65 -9.18 10.19 4.25
N THR A 66 -8.31 10.40 3.29
CA THR A 66 -8.09 11.70 2.67
C THR A 66 -7.75 11.51 1.20
N GLU A 67 -8.09 12.49 0.38
CA GLU A 67 -7.71 12.52 -1.03
C GLU A 67 -6.34 13.17 -1.23
N ASN A 68 -5.78 13.75 -0.17
CA ASN A 68 -4.49 14.43 -0.24
C ASN A 68 -3.38 13.44 0.13
N PRO A 69 -2.48 13.11 -0.80
CA PRO A 69 -1.40 12.16 -0.54
C PRO A 69 -0.27 12.72 0.32
N GLU A 70 -0.22 14.03 0.54
CA GLU A 70 0.87 14.64 1.28
C GLU A 70 0.97 14.13 2.70
N VAL A 71 2.22 13.97 3.15
CA VAL A 71 2.48 13.57 4.52
C VAL A 71 2.25 14.78 5.42
N ASN A 72 1.40 14.59 6.44
CA ASN A 72 1.19 15.60 7.46
C ASN A 72 2.36 15.60 8.44
N GLN A 73 2.90 16.75 8.67
CA GLN A 73 3.98 16.90 9.63
C GLN A 73 3.61 17.87 10.74
#